data_e97262d81accd3d08cdd3e762b160b6a
#
_entry.id   e97262d81accd3d08cdd3e762b160b6a
#
_cell.length_a   1.000
_cell.length_b   1.000
_cell.length_c   1.000
_cell.angle_alpha   90.00
_cell.angle_beta   90.00
_cell.angle_gamma   90.00
#
_symmetry.space_group_name_H-M   'P 1'
#
loop_
_entity.id
_entity.type
_entity.pdbx_description
1 polymer ?
#
loop_
_entity_poly.entity_id
_entity_poly.type
_entity_poly.pdbx_seq_one_letter_code
_entity_poly.pdbx_strand_id
1 'polypeptide(L)'
;MPNNKNPRVHAEMLPALAAVVGSTTKILAIGSVTAKGTPEAIAPVLPHEVRATVRNHLAGKIEQWFFQTEGYGVVFIVNAKSTAEAHELLEKLPLGVAGMMEFELIALGPLAPLAMLIGEPPRS
;
A
#
# COMPACT_ATOMS: atom_id res chain seq x y z
N MET A 1 13.91 -4.81 0.38
CA MET A 1 13.14 -4.51 1.58
C MET A 1 13.97 -4.77 2.83
N PRO A 2 14.26 -3.75 3.56
CA PRO A 2 15.02 -3.97 4.78
C PRO A 2 14.13 -4.67 5.81
N ASN A 3 14.59 -5.78 6.31
CA ASN A 3 13.94 -6.46 7.40
C ASN A 3 14.42 -5.86 8.70
N ASN A 4 13.58 -5.89 9.70
CA ASN A 4 14.02 -5.55 11.02
C ASN A 4 15.02 -6.63 11.47
N LYS A 5 16.26 -6.23 11.63
CA LYS A 5 17.33 -7.14 12.01
C LYS A 5 17.53 -7.25 13.51
N ASN A 6 16.66 -6.62 14.31
CA ASN A 6 16.79 -6.66 15.75
C ASN A 6 15.91 -7.77 16.33
N PRO A 7 16.46 -8.97 16.55
CA PRO A 7 15.67 -10.08 17.08
C PRO A 7 15.17 -9.83 18.50
N ARG A 8 15.81 -8.95 19.25
CA ARG A 8 15.37 -8.63 20.61
C ARG A 8 13.99 -7.97 20.59
N VAL A 9 13.79 -7.03 19.67
CA VAL A 9 12.49 -6.37 19.54
C VAL A 9 11.41 -7.38 19.21
N HIS A 10 11.68 -8.29 18.29
CA HIS A 10 10.74 -9.34 17.93
C HIS A 10 10.45 -10.28 19.09
N ALA A 11 11.49 -10.70 19.81
CA ALA A 11 11.33 -11.65 20.91
C ALA A 11 10.50 -11.06 22.06
N GLU A 12 10.70 -9.77 22.36
CA GLU A 12 10.02 -9.13 23.48
C GLU A 12 8.60 -8.68 23.14
N MET A 13 8.39 -8.23 21.92
CA MET A 13 7.14 -7.62 21.53
C MET A 13 6.20 -8.55 20.78
N LEU A 14 6.70 -9.64 20.24
CA LEU A 14 5.92 -10.52 19.37
C LEU A 14 4.62 -11.03 20.00
N PRO A 15 4.60 -11.51 21.24
CA PRO A 15 3.34 -12.01 21.81
C PRO A 15 2.25 -10.95 21.89
N ALA A 16 2.64 -9.71 22.15
CA ALA A 16 1.69 -8.60 22.26
C ALA A 16 1.29 -8.06 20.90
N LEU A 17 2.20 -8.07 19.94
CA LEU A 17 1.96 -7.51 18.62
C LEU A 17 1.35 -8.49 17.63
N ALA A 18 1.51 -9.80 17.86
CA ALA A 18 1.08 -10.81 16.91
C ALA A 18 -0.40 -10.70 16.55
N ALA A 19 -1.25 -10.39 17.53
CA ALA A 19 -2.69 -10.25 17.29
C ALA A 19 -3.03 -8.96 16.55
N VAL A 20 -2.14 -7.99 16.54
CA VAL A 20 -2.37 -6.68 15.94
C VAL A 20 -1.76 -6.61 14.56
N VAL A 21 -0.49 -6.97 14.42
CA VAL A 21 0.23 -6.85 13.15
C VAL A 21 -0.06 -7.99 12.19
N GLY A 22 -0.71 -9.07 12.66
CA GLY A 22 -1.12 -10.15 11.79
C GLY A 22 -2.30 -9.81 10.88
N SER A 23 -2.99 -8.69 11.14
CA SER A 23 -4.13 -8.26 10.34
C SER A 23 -3.87 -6.89 9.74
N THR A 24 -4.38 -6.69 8.54
CA THR A 24 -4.31 -5.39 7.90
C THR A 24 -5.65 -5.09 7.23
N THR A 25 -5.96 -3.82 7.12
CA THR A 25 -7.09 -3.34 6.31
C THR A 25 -6.62 -2.31 5.30
N LYS A 26 -5.33 -1.99 5.32
CA LYS A 26 -4.77 -0.95 4.45
C LYS A 26 -3.44 -1.39 3.88
N ILE A 27 -3.26 -1.12 2.61
CA ILE A 27 -2.00 -1.41 1.90
C ILE A 27 -1.48 -0.10 1.34
N LEU A 28 -0.23 0.20 1.63
CA LEU A 28 0.49 1.28 0.96
C LEU A 28 1.03 0.73 -0.35
N ALA A 29 0.66 1.35 -1.45
CA ALA A 29 1.11 0.95 -2.78
C ALA A 29 1.92 2.07 -3.38
N ILE A 30 3.18 1.78 -3.69
CA ILE A 30 4.09 2.74 -4.32
C ILE A 30 4.23 2.32 -5.77
N GLY A 31 3.65 3.11 -6.68
CA GLY A 31 3.65 2.83 -8.10
C GLY A 31 4.78 3.54 -8.81
N SER A 32 5.47 2.80 -9.66
CA SER A 32 6.57 3.30 -10.47
C SER A 32 6.31 2.99 -11.93
N VAL A 33 6.67 3.93 -12.80
CA VAL A 33 6.52 3.77 -14.24
C VAL A 33 7.57 2.79 -14.74
N THR A 34 7.14 1.82 -15.54
CA THR A 34 8.04 0.83 -16.15
C THR A 34 8.68 1.39 -17.42
N ALA A 35 9.59 0.61 -18.00
CA ALA A 35 10.21 0.99 -19.27
C ALA A 35 9.17 1.13 -20.41
N LYS A 36 8.03 0.46 -20.30
CA LYS A 36 6.95 0.58 -21.29
C LYS A 36 6.16 1.87 -21.14
N GLY A 37 6.30 2.56 -20.02
CA GLY A 37 5.55 3.76 -19.71
C GLY A 37 6.24 5.03 -20.19
N THR A 38 6.50 5.14 -21.47
CA THR A 38 6.99 6.40 -22.04
C THR A 38 5.89 7.44 -21.97
N PRO A 39 6.24 8.74 -21.98
CA PRO A 39 5.21 9.80 -22.00
C PRO A 39 4.21 9.64 -23.12
N GLU A 40 4.68 9.23 -24.31
CA GLU A 40 3.83 9.02 -25.47
C GLU A 40 2.88 7.85 -25.30
N ALA A 41 3.34 6.80 -24.62
CA ALA A 41 2.52 5.62 -24.38
C ALA A 41 1.49 5.85 -23.26
N ILE A 42 1.86 6.61 -22.24
CA ILE A 42 0.99 6.90 -21.09
C ILE A 42 -0.12 7.87 -21.46
N ALA A 43 0.18 8.89 -22.27
CA ALA A 43 -0.74 9.99 -22.55
C ALA A 43 -2.16 9.52 -22.95
N PRO A 44 -2.33 8.56 -23.88
CA PRO A 44 -3.69 8.14 -24.25
C PRO A 44 -4.37 7.28 -23.18
N VAL A 45 -3.61 6.67 -22.27
CA VAL A 45 -4.16 5.81 -21.23
C VAL A 45 -4.56 6.61 -20.00
N LEU A 46 -3.89 7.75 -19.77
CA LEU A 46 -4.03 8.50 -18.53
C LEU A 46 -5.47 8.92 -18.20
N PRO A 47 -6.30 9.42 -19.14
CA PRO A 47 -7.68 9.75 -18.82
C PRO A 47 -8.49 8.56 -18.30
N HIS A 48 -8.22 7.38 -18.84
CA HIS A 48 -8.89 6.14 -18.38
C HIS A 48 -8.39 5.74 -17.00
N GLU A 49 -7.10 5.90 -16.75
CA GLU A 49 -6.51 5.63 -15.46
C GLU A 49 -7.12 6.51 -14.37
N VAL A 50 -7.26 7.80 -14.64
CA VAL A 50 -7.83 8.74 -13.69
C VAL A 50 -9.27 8.37 -13.37
N ARG A 51 -10.06 8.03 -14.38
CA ARG A 51 -11.46 7.61 -14.16
C ARG A 51 -11.55 6.34 -13.33
N ALA A 52 -10.71 5.36 -13.63
CA ALA A 52 -10.71 4.11 -12.89
C ALA A 52 -10.29 4.33 -11.43
N THR A 53 -9.31 5.18 -11.20
CA THR A 53 -8.87 5.55 -9.85
C THR A 53 -10.01 6.20 -9.07
N VAL A 54 -10.70 7.15 -9.69
CA VAL A 54 -11.83 7.83 -9.04
C VAL A 54 -12.96 6.85 -8.73
N ARG A 55 -13.27 5.94 -9.67
CA ARG A 55 -14.30 4.91 -9.42
C ARG A 55 -13.94 4.04 -8.22
N ASN A 56 -12.69 3.62 -8.14
CA ASN A 56 -12.24 2.81 -7.00
C ASN A 56 -12.25 3.61 -5.70
N HIS A 57 -11.96 4.90 -5.77
CA HIS A 57 -12.07 5.77 -4.60
C HIS A 57 -13.53 5.86 -4.13
N LEU A 58 -14.45 6.11 -5.05
CA LEU A 58 -15.87 6.21 -4.71
C LEU A 58 -16.43 4.87 -4.21
N ALA A 59 -15.87 3.77 -4.66
CA ALA A 59 -16.24 2.44 -4.19
C ALA A 59 -15.59 2.07 -2.85
N GLY A 60 -14.78 2.95 -2.28
CA GLY A 60 -14.12 2.72 -1.00
C GLY A 60 -12.89 1.81 -1.08
N LYS A 61 -12.44 1.47 -2.27
CA LYS A 61 -11.29 0.57 -2.44
C LYS A 61 -9.96 1.31 -2.41
N ILE A 62 -9.91 2.52 -2.94
CA ILE A 62 -8.75 3.41 -2.84
C ILE A 62 -9.15 4.55 -1.93
N GLU A 63 -8.50 4.63 -0.78
CA GLU A 63 -8.83 5.64 0.22
C GLU A 63 -8.26 6.99 -0.14
N GLN A 64 -6.98 7.02 -0.53
CA GLN A 64 -6.25 8.22 -0.90
C GLN A 64 -5.23 7.89 -1.96
N TRP A 65 -4.85 8.90 -2.74
CA TRP A 65 -3.76 8.75 -3.69
C TRP A 65 -3.00 10.06 -3.81
N PHE A 66 -1.72 9.95 -4.15
CA PHE A 66 -0.81 11.08 -4.23
C PHE A 66 0.14 10.89 -5.40
N PHE A 67 0.61 12.00 -5.96
CA PHE A 67 1.78 11.96 -6.83
C PHE A 67 3.02 12.18 -5.97
N GLN A 68 4.10 11.53 -6.35
CA GLN A 68 5.39 11.80 -5.71
C GLN A 68 5.90 13.13 -6.21
N THR A 69 6.31 14.01 -5.29
CA THR A 69 6.79 15.34 -5.67
C THR A 69 8.20 15.30 -6.23
N GLU A 70 8.95 14.27 -5.88
CA GLU A 70 10.30 14.05 -6.40
C GLU A 70 10.32 12.68 -7.08
N GLY A 71 10.48 12.67 -8.40
CA GLY A 71 10.44 11.46 -9.19
C GLY A 71 9.11 11.27 -9.89
N TYR A 72 8.93 10.08 -10.45
CA TYR A 72 7.75 9.76 -11.25
C TYR A 72 7.03 8.57 -10.62
N GLY A 73 5.82 8.80 -10.22
CA GLY A 73 5.04 7.73 -9.67
C GLY A 73 3.91 8.23 -8.79
N VAL A 74 3.17 7.27 -8.28
CA VAL A 74 2.01 7.53 -7.44
C VAL A 74 2.12 6.72 -6.16
N VAL A 75 1.39 7.17 -5.16
CA VAL A 75 1.23 6.41 -3.92
C VAL A 75 -0.25 6.28 -3.65
N PHE A 76 -0.71 5.05 -3.42
CA PHE A 76 -2.10 4.79 -3.06
C PHE A 76 -2.17 4.25 -1.63
N ILE A 77 -3.24 4.61 -0.94
CA ILE A 77 -3.67 3.88 0.25
C ILE A 77 -4.87 3.05 -0.19
N VAL A 78 -4.70 1.74 -0.20
CA VAL A 78 -5.71 0.80 -0.69
C VAL A 78 -6.36 0.10 0.50
N ASN A 79 -7.68 0.03 0.51
CA ASN A 79 -8.41 -0.71 1.53
C ASN A 79 -8.48 -2.17 1.08
N ALA A 80 -7.62 -2.99 1.66
CA ALA A 80 -7.50 -4.39 1.32
C ALA A 80 -6.96 -5.18 2.51
N LYS A 81 -7.29 -6.45 2.56
CA LYS A 81 -6.91 -7.31 3.67
C LYS A 81 -5.58 -8.02 3.44
N SER A 82 -5.03 -7.92 2.24
CA SER A 82 -3.76 -8.54 1.89
C SER A 82 -3.10 -7.80 0.75
N THR A 83 -1.79 -7.98 0.62
CA THR A 83 -1.07 -7.43 -0.52
C THR A 83 -1.52 -8.08 -1.83
N ALA A 84 -1.90 -9.36 -1.80
CA ALA A 84 -2.42 -10.05 -2.98
C ALA A 84 -3.71 -9.41 -3.47
N GLU A 85 -4.63 -9.09 -2.57
CA GLU A 85 -5.88 -8.43 -2.93
C GLU A 85 -5.63 -7.04 -3.52
N ALA A 86 -4.73 -6.28 -2.91
CA ALA A 86 -4.37 -4.95 -3.42
C ALA A 86 -3.70 -5.04 -4.78
N HIS A 87 -2.80 -6.01 -4.97
CA HIS A 87 -2.12 -6.21 -6.24
C HIS A 87 -3.14 -6.50 -7.34
N GLU A 88 -4.08 -7.38 -7.07
CA GLU A 88 -5.14 -7.72 -8.03
C GLU A 88 -5.95 -6.49 -8.43
N LEU A 89 -6.30 -5.64 -7.46
CA LEU A 89 -7.03 -4.41 -7.73
C LEU A 89 -6.22 -3.48 -8.64
N LEU A 90 -4.95 -3.26 -8.31
CA LEU A 90 -4.10 -2.31 -9.01
C LEU A 90 -3.72 -2.78 -10.41
N GLU A 91 -3.56 -4.09 -10.60
CA GLU A 91 -3.26 -4.65 -11.93
C GLU A 91 -4.42 -4.50 -12.90
N LYS A 92 -5.62 -4.26 -12.41
CA LYS A 92 -6.80 -4.01 -13.25
C LYS A 92 -6.93 -2.56 -13.68
N LEU A 93 -6.13 -1.65 -13.10
CA LEU A 93 -6.11 -0.28 -13.55
C LEU A 93 -5.49 -0.21 -14.95
N PRO A 94 -5.91 0.74 -15.80
CA PRO A 94 -5.43 0.78 -17.18
C PRO A 94 -3.91 0.77 -17.36
N LEU A 95 -3.18 1.51 -16.52
CA LEU A 95 -1.72 1.48 -16.60
C LEU A 95 -1.14 0.14 -16.16
N GLY A 96 -1.77 -0.52 -15.20
CA GLY A 96 -1.38 -1.87 -14.79
C GLY A 96 -1.63 -2.88 -15.90
N VAL A 97 -2.81 -2.85 -16.52
CA VAL A 97 -3.12 -3.72 -17.63
C VAL A 97 -2.15 -3.54 -18.79
N ALA A 98 -1.74 -2.31 -19.05
CA ALA A 98 -0.79 -2.01 -20.12
C ALA A 98 0.67 -2.35 -19.76
N GLY A 99 0.92 -2.75 -18.53
CA GLY A 99 2.29 -3.04 -18.08
C GLY A 99 3.16 -1.81 -17.94
N MET A 100 2.55 -0.64 -17.84
CA MET A 100 3.26 0.65 -17.76
C MET A 100 3.56 1.09 -16.34
N MET A 101 3.00 0.40 -15.35
CA MET A 101 3.21 0.71 -13.95
C MET A 101 3.32 -0.58 -13.15
N GLU A 102 4.23 -0.57 -12.18
CA GLU A 102 4.38 -1.65 -11.23
C GLU A 102 4.34 -1.08 -9.82
N PHE A 103 3.97 -1.90 -8.86
CA PHE A 103 3.74 -1.45 -7.50
C PHE A 103 4.56 -2.23 -6.50
N GLU A 104 5.15 -1.50 -5.56
CA GLU A 104 5.64 -2.07 -4.32
C GLU A 104 4.51 -1.97 -3.30
N LEU A 105 4.18 -3.07 -2.64
CA LEU A 105 3.04 -3.14 -1.72
C LEU A 105 3.52 -3.40 -0.31
N ILE A 106 3.04 -2.59 0.62
CA ILE A 106 3.39 -2.69 2.04
C ILE A 106 2.10 -2.79 2.84
N ALA A 107 1.89 -3.93 3.48
CA ALA A 107 0.74 -4.09 4.36
C ALA A 107 0.93 -3.25 5.60
N LEU A 108 -0.09 -2.46 5.94
CA LEU A 108 -0.05 -1.57 7.09
C LEU A 108 -0.90 -2.15 8.20
N GLY A 109 -0.32 -2.27 9.37
CA GLY A 109 -1.06 -2.63 10.57
C GLY A 109 -1.24 -1.40 11.45
N PRO A 110 -2.09 -1.50 12.46
CA PRO A 110 -2.17 -0.45 13.44
C PRO A 110 -0.86 -0.33 14.20
N LEU A 111 -0.55 0.87 14.64
CA LEU A 111 0.56 1.06 15.56
C LEU A 111 0.33 0.18 16.79
N ALA A 112 1.41 -0.26 17.42
CA ALA A 112 1.29 -1.04 18.64
C ALA A 112 0.36 -0.33 19.63
N PRO A 113 -0.39 -1.07 20.47
CA PRO A 113 -1.28 -0.45 21.43
C PRO A 113 -0.58 0.67 22.19
N LEU A 114 -1.21 1.83 22.26
CA LEU A 114 -0.57 3.01 22.84
C LEU A 114 -0.07 2.79 24.27
N ALA A 115 -0.81 1.99 25.04
CA ALA A 115 -0.40 1.67 26.41
C ALA A 115 0.94 0.96 26.45
N MET A 116 1.23 0.12 25.45
CA MET A 116 2.53 -0.56 25.37
C MET A 116 3.66 0.42 25.06
N LEU A 117 3.36 1.47 24.30
CA LEU A 117 4.38 2.45 23.94
C LEU A 117 4.84 3.28 25.13
N ILE A 118 4.03 3.39 26.15
CA ILE A 118 4.38 4.09 27.39
C ILE A 118 4.70 3.14 28.54
N GLY A 119 4.84 1.83 28.23
CA GLY A 119 5.26 0.85 29.23
C GLY A 119 4.16 0.26 30.08
N GLU A 120 2.89 0.53 29.77
CA GLU A 120 1.78 -0.04 30.51
C GLU A 120 1.28 -1.31 29.80
N PRO A 121 0.82 -2.33 30.57
CA PRO A 121 0.25 -3.51 29.92
C PRO A 121 -1.09 -3.19 29.27
N PRO A 122 -1.43 -3.89 28.17
CA PRO A 122 -2.71 -3.69 27.52
C PRO A 122 -3.85 -4.05 28.47
N ARG A 123 -4.95 -3.33 28.36
CA ARG A 123 -6.15 -3.66 29.11
C ARG A 123 -6.91 -4.75 28.37
N SER A 124 -7.43 -5.68 29.13
CA SER A 124 -8.25 -6.76 28.57
C SER A 124 -9.67 -6.28 28.24
#